data_6e0209de3e9a292e34f09715e95ed88c
#
_entry.id   6e0209de3e9a292e34f09715e95ed88c
#
_cell.length_a   1.000
_cell.length_b   1.000
_cell.length_c   1.000
_cell.angle_alpha   90.00
_cell.angle_beta   90.00
_cell.angle_gamma   90.00
#
_symmetry.space_group_name_H-M   'P 1'
#
loop_
_entity.id
_entity.type
_entity.pdbx_description
1 polymer ?
#
loop_
_entity_poly.entity_id
_entity_poly.type
_entity_poly.pdbx_seq_one_letter_code
_entity_poly.pdbx_strand_id
1 'polypeptide(L)'
;MLDEIKQNYGKLVRRGYIYGLIAIDQDAKIIAVDKRIDRDINYFDLSSIGAALYGVARQGKDFFETQELKRATIIYQDLQLYVKSIGSVNLAKKGKREILIVILSDKNVNLGVILLQLQKYAKAIRIKIEKSGNILENLEKSEHEFKLTLRKLKESMNI
;
A
#
# COMPACT_ATOMS: atom_id res chain seq x y z
N MET A 1 12.81 37.40 -20.43
CA MET A 1 13.51 36.16 -20.82
C MET A 1 13.82 35.27 -19.62
N LEU A 2 14.49 35.74 -18.60
CA LEU A 2 14.77 34.97 -17.37
C LEU A 2 13.49 34.58 -16.59
N ASP A 3 12.48 35.43 -16.56
CA ASP A 3 11.22 35.15 -15.86
C ASP A 3 10.37 34.13 -16.63
N GLU A 4 10.40 34.13 -17.94
CA GLU A 4 9.75 33.10 -18.77
C GLU A 4 10.43 31.75 -18.62
N ILE A 5 11.76 31.71 -18.53
CA ILE A 5 12.53 30.48 -18.31
C ILE A 5 12.21 29.92 -16.90
N LYS A 6 12.16 30.79 -15.89
CA LYS A 6 11.78 30.38 -14.52
C LYS A 6 10.35 29.89 -14.44
N GLN A 7 9.41 30.55 -15.12
CA GLN A 7 8.01 30.10 -15.18
C GLN A 7 7.87 28.77 -15.91
N ASN A 8 8.56 28.62 -17.04
CA ASN A 8 8.53 27.36 -17.81
C ASN A 8 9.25 26.23 -17.06
N TYR A 9 10.37 26.53 -16.40
CA TYR A 9 11.06 25.56 -15.55
C TYR A 9 10.22 25.16 -14.35
N GLY A 10 9.56 26.11 -13.69
CA GLY A 10 8.62 25.86 -12.60
C GLY A 10 7.43 25.01 -13.03
N LYS A 11 6.88 25.25 -14.23
CA LYS A 11 5.82 24.41 -14.82
C LYS A 11 6.32 23.02 -15.16
N LEU A 12 7.54 22.87 -15.68
CA LEU A 12 8.16 21.58 -15.97
C LEU A 12 8.46 20.81 -14.71
N VAL A 13 8.93 21.47 -13.66
CA VAL A 13 9.20 20.86 -12.34
C VAL A 13 7.89 20.46 -11.64
N ARG A 14 6.79 21.19 -11.85
CA ARG A 14 5.47 20.86 -11.33
C ARG A 14 4.75 19.75 -12.12
N ARG A 15 5.21 19.46 -13.34
CA ARG A 15 4.68 18.36 -14.15
C ARG A 15 5.30 17.04 -13.67
N GLY A 16 4.47 16.11 -13.34
CA GLY A 16 4.92 14.77 -13.06
C GLY A 16 5.22 14.47 -11.58
N TYR A 17 4.59 15.17 -10.65
CA TYR A 17 4.69 14.84 -9.23
C TYR A 17 3.77 13.71 -8.82
N ILE A 18 4.34 12.73 -8.14
CA ILE A 18 3.60 11.78 -7.35
C ILE A 18 3.41 12.40 -5.98
N TYR A 19 2.16 12.59 -5.57
CA TYR A 19 1.84 13.19 -4.27
C TYR A 19 2.05 12.22 -3.12
N GLY A 20 1.72 10.98 -3.31
CA GLY A 20 1.92 9.95 -2.31
C GLY A 20 1.49 8.58 -2.79
N LEU A 21 1.98 7.57 -2.08
CA LEU A 21 1.61 6.19 -2.24
C LEU A 21 1.17 5.65 -0.89
N ILE A 22 0.16 4.81 -0.90
CA ILE A 22 -0.25 4.07 0.29
C ILE A 22 -0.37 2.59 -0.02
N ALA A 23 -0.07 1.77 0.96
CA ALA A 23 -0.42 0.36 0.96
C ALA A 23 -1.60 0.16 1.90
N ILE A 24 -2.61 -0.52 1.40
CA ILE A 24 -3.83 -0.81 2.14
C ILE A 24 -4.18 -2.29 2.02
N ASP A 25 -4.96 -2.81 2.95
CA ASP A 25 -5.59 -4.11 2.77
C ASP A 25 -6.92 -3.99 2.01
N GLN A 26 -7.54 -5.12 1.74
CA GLN A 26 -8.82 -5.19 1.02
C GLN A 26 -9.98 -4.48 1.73
N ASP A 27 -9.86 -4.26 3.04
CA ASP A 27 -10.84 -3.56 3.87
C ASP A 27 -10.50 -2.08 4.07
N ALA A 28 -9.64 -1.53 3.23
CA ALA A 28 -9.17 -0.15 3.26
C ALA A 28 -8.36 0.24 4.49
N LYS A 29 -7.82 -0.71 5.23
CA LYS A 29 -6.91 -0.43 6.34
C LYS A 29 -5.54 -0.04 5.82
N ILE A 30 -5.03 1.09 6.28
CA ILE A 30 -3.73 1.61 5.88
C ILE A 30 -2.62 0.80 6.55
N ILE A 31 -1.73 0.24 5.75
CA ILE A 31 -0.55 -0.52 6.20
C ILE A 31 0.67 0.38 6.23
N ALA A 32 0.84 1.21 5.21
CA ALA A 32 1.97 2.12 5.09
C ALA A 32 1.60 3.34 4.26
N VAL A 33 2.26 4.45 4.52
CA VAL A 33 2.13 5.71 3.80
C VAL A 33 3.51 6.17 3.36
N ASP A 34 3.65 6.51 2.09
CA ASP A 34 4.82 7.17 1.53
C ASP A 34 4.39 8.55 1.00
N LYS A 35 4.50 9.55 1.85
CA LYS A 35 4.20 10.94 1.51
C LYS A 35 5.41 11.55 0.80
N ARG A 36 5.23 11.94 -0.46
CA ARG A 36 6.33 12.48 -1.28
C ARG A 36 6.32 13.98 -1.42
N ILE A 37 5.15 14.58 -1.37
CA ILE A 37 4.97 16.03 -1.49
C ILE A 37 4.10 16.49 -0.33
N ASP A 38 4.46 17.64 0.23
CA ASP A 38 3.67 18.26 1.30
C ASP A 38 2.40 18.85 0.69
N ARG A 39 1.41 18.02 0.59
CA ARG A 39 0.04 18.35 0.19
C ARG A 39 -0.91 17.77 1.23
N ASP A 40 -1.91 18.53 1.57
CA ASP A 40 -2.95 18.07 2.49
C ASP A 40 -3.83 17.03 1.81
N ILE A 41 -3.52 15.76 2.09
CA ILE A 41 -4.25 14.61 1.56
C ILE A 41 -4.84 13.85 2.73
N ASN A 42 -6.14 13.63 2.68
CA ASN A 42 -6.78 12.71 3.61
C ASN A 42 -6.53 11.26 3.14
N TYR A 43 -5.57 10.60 3.79
CA TYR A 43 -5.20 9.24 3.43
C TYR A 43 -6.29 8.20 3.74
N PHE A 44 -7.18 8.48 4.69
CA PHE A 44 -8.34 7.62 4.95
C PHE A 44 -9.33 7.66 3.78
N ASP A 45 -9.61 8.84 3.24
CA ASP A 45 -10.43 8.98 2.05
C ASP A 45 -9.77 8.33 0.84
N LEU A 46 -8.47 8.53 0.67
CA LEU A 46 -7.71 7.91 -0.42
C LEU A 46 -7.76 6.38 -0.33
N SER A 47 -7.61 5.81 0.86
CA SER A 47 -7.70 4.37 1.07
C SER A 47 -9.09 3.82 0.77
N SER A 48 -10.12 4.52 1.23
CA SER A 48 -11.52 4.14 1.00
C SER A 48 -11.89 4.17 -0.48
N ILE A 49 -11.51 5.23 -1.19
CA ILE A 49 -11.73 5.36 -2.63
C ILE A 49 -10.96 4.28 -3.40
N GLY A 50 -9.71 4.07 -3.05
CA GLY A 50 -8.87 3.06 -3.70
C GLY A 50 -9.40 1.65 -3.53
N ALA A 51 -9.79 1.26 -2.33
CA ALA A 51 -10.37 -0.05 -2.06
C ALA A 51 -11.72 -0.24 -2.77
N ALA A 52 -12.59 0.77 -2.74
CA ALA A 52 -13.88 0.72 -3.40
C ALA A 52 -13.74 0.62 -4.92
N LEU A 53 -12.86 1.43 -5.53
CA LEU A 53 -12.57 1.38 -6.95
C LEU A 53 -12.09 0.00 -7.39
N TYR A 54 -11.12 -0.54 -6.68
CA TYR A 54 -10.57 -1.86 -6.96
C TYR A 54 -11.63 -2.94 -6.83
N GLY A 55 -12.43 -2.92 -5.77
CA GLY A 55 -13.48 -3.90 -5.53
C GLY A 55 -14.54 -3.90 -6.63
N VAL A 56 -15.00 -2.71 -7.05
CA VAL A 56 -15.98 -2.57 -8.15
C VAL A 56 -15.38 -3.03 -9.48
N ALA A 57 -14.17 -2.58 -9.81
CA ALA A 57 -13.51 -2.94 -11.05
C ALA A 57 -13.24 -4.46 -11.15
N ARG A 58 -12.90 -5.10 -10.02
CA ARG A 58 -12.69 -6.55 -9.95
C ARG A 58 -13.95 -7.34 -10.26
N GLN A 59 -15.14 -6.86 -9.89
CA GLN A 59 -16.41 -7.49 -10.22
C GLN A 59 -16.64 -7.59 -11.73
N GLY A 60 -16.10 -6.65 -12.51
CA GLY A 60 -16.17 -6.68 -13.96
C GLY A 60 -15.54 -7.93 -14.60
N LYS A 61 -14.60 -8.57 -13.92
CA LYS A 61 -13.99 -9.81 -14.36
C LYS A 61 -15.03 -10.89 -14.67
N ASP A 62 -15.99 -11.07 -13.78
CA ASP A 62 -17.05 -12.09 -13.93
C ASP A 62 -18.07 -11.68 -14.99
N PHE A 63 -18.43 -10.40 -15.06
CA PHE A 63 -19.37 -9.88 -16.05
C PHE A 63 -18.84 -9.98 -17.47
N PHE A 64 -17.55 -9.71 -17.66
CA PHE A 64 -16.93 -9.69 -18.99
C PHE A 64 -16.23 -10.99 -19.35
N GLU A 65 -16.29 -11.99 -18.47
CA GLU A 65 -15.59 -13.28 -18.65
C GLU A 65 -14.10 -13.10 -19.00
N THR A 66 -13.45 -12.18 -18.31
CA THR A 66 -12.04 -11.83 -18.55
C THR A 66 -11.14 -12.33 -17.41
N GLN A 67 -9.85 -12.11 -17.57
CA GLN A 67 -8.84 -12.50 -16.59
C GLN A 67 -8.73 -11.49 -15.44
N GLU A 68 -7.77 -11.72 -14.54
CA GLU A 68 -7.55 -10.87 -13.36
C GLU A 68 -7.35 -9.40 -13.72
N LEU A 69 -7.88 -8.53 -12.88
CA LEU A 69 -7.70 -7.09 -13.01
C LEU A 69 -6.24 -6.71 -12.79
N LYS A 70 -5.63 -6.03 -13.75
CA LYS A 70 -4.26 -5.54 -13.60
C LYS A 70 -4.17 -4.30 -12.72
N ARG A 71 -5.03 -3.33 -12.96
CA ARG A 71 -5.11 -2.08 -12.22
C ARG A 71 -6.42 -1.38 -12.49
N ALA A 72 -6.80 -0.49 -11.59
CA ALA A 72 -7.90 0.44 -11.79
C ALA A 72 -7.37 1.88 -11.73
N THR A 73 -7.97 2.76 -12.49
CA THR A 73 -7.53 4.16 -12.60
C THR A 73 -8.71 5.10 -12.59
N ILE A 74 -8.58 6.20 -11.85
CA ILE A 74 -9.48 7.34 -11.97
C ILE A 74 -8.66 8.53 -12.46
N ILE A 75 -9.15 9.19 -13.51
CA ILE A 75 -8.53 10.38 -14.06
C ILE A 75 -9.44 11.56 -13.78
N TYR A 76 -8.98 12.44 -12.90
CA TYR A 76 -9.60 13.73 -12.67
C TYR A 76 -9.05 14.79 -13.61
N GLN A 77 -9.58 15.98 -13.59
CA GLN A 77 -9.09 17.05 -14.44
C GLN A 77 -7.62 17.41 -14.17
N ASP A 78 -7.19 17.32 -12.92
CA ASP A 78 -5.86 17.71 -12.46
C ASP A 78 -5.07 16.61 -11.75
N LEU A 79 -5.70 15.48 -11.45
CA LEU A 79 -5.15 14.39 -10.67
C LEU A 79 -5.38 13.05 -11.36
N GLN A 80 -4.54 12.08 -11.02
CA GLN A 80 -4.73 10.67 -11.37
C GLN A 80 -4.59 9.82 -10.12
N LEU A 81 -5.46 8.83 -9.99
CA LEU A 81 -5.41 7.82 -8.95
C LEU A 81 -5.28 6.44 -9.59
N TYR A 82 -4.31 5.68 -9.15
CA TYR A 82 -4.08 4.30 -9.61
C TYR A 82 -4.14 3.35 -8.44
N VAL A 83 -4.80 2.22 -8.64
CA VAL A 83 -4.86 1.13 -7.66
C VAL A 83 -4.41 -0.16 -8.33
N LYS A 84 -3.51 -0.88 -7.67
CA LYS A 84 -3.05 -2.18 -8.11
C LYS A 84 -2.92 -3.13 -6.94
N SER A 85 -3.39 -4.38 -7.13
CA SER A 85 -3.11 -5.44 -6.18
C SER A 85 -1.69 -5.97 -6.34
N ILE A 86 -1.02 -6.20 -5.23
CA ILE A 86 0.28 -6.88 -5.19
C ILE A 86 0.17 -8.34 -4.75
N GLY A 87 -1.05 -8.84 -4.67
CA GLY A 87 -1.35 -10.20 -4.24
C GLY A 87 -1.72 -10.31 -2.78
N SER A 88 -1.88 -11.53 -2.32
CA SER A 88 -2.24 -11.83 -0.95
C SER A 88 -1.01 -12.13 -0.11
N VAL A 89 -1.02 -11.67 1.13
CA VAL A 89 0.01 -11.96 2.12
C VAL A 89 -0.64 -12.48 3.40
N ASN A 90 0.08 -13.28 4.16
CA ASN A 90 -0.35 -13.70 5.49
C ASN A 90 0.05 -12.65 6.52
N LEU A 91 -0.95 -11.98 7.10
CA LEU A 91 -0.77 -11.11 8.24
C LEU A 91 -1.02 -11.92 9.52
N ALA A 92 -0.04 -11.93 10.44
CA ALA A 92 0.10 -12.89 11.54
C ALA A 92 -1.18 -13.23 12.33
N LYS A 93 -2.06 -12.28 12.63
CA LYS A 93 -3.33 -12.54 13.36
C LYS A 93 -4.59 -12.39 12.51
N LYS A 94 -4.46 -11.87 11.29
CA LYS A 94 -5.59 -11.54 10.42
C LYS A 94 -5.79 -12.53 9.28
N GLY A 95 -4.89 -13.51 9.15
CA GLY A 95 -4.92 -14.47 8.07
C GLY A 95 -4.46 -13.88 6.73
N LYS A 96 -4.94 -14.45 5.65
CA LYS A 96 -4.58 -14.06 4.29
C LYS A 96 -5.33 -12.80 3.89
N ARG A 97 -4.58 -11.75 3.54
CA ARG A 97 -5.12 -10.46 3.11
C ARG A 97 -4.55 -10.03 1.78
N GLU A 98 -5.40 -9.54 0.90
CA GLU A 98 -4.97 -8.91 -0.34
C GLU A 98 -4.48 -7.50 -0.06
N ILE A 99 -3.32 -7.16 -0.61
CA ILE A 99 -2.69 -5.85 -0.43
C ILE A 99 -2.80 -5.05 -1.70
N LEU A 100 -3.27 -3.83 -1.57
CA LEU A 100 -3.44 -2.89 -2.65
C LEU A 100 -2.45 -1.74 -2.47
N ILE A 101 -1.87 -1.31 -3.58
CA ILE A 101 -1.09 -0.07 -3.63
C ILE A 101 -1.93 0.99 -4.33
N VAL A 102 -2.07 2.14 -3.70
CA VAL A 102 -2.77 3.30 -4.25
C VAL A 102 -1.77 4.42 -4.47
N ILE A 103 -1.74 4.97 -5.67
CA ILE A 103 -0.91 6.14 -6.02
C ILE A 103 -1.83 7.29 -6.39
N LEU A 104 -1.55 8.45 -5.80
CA LEU A 104 -2.12 9.71 -6.22
C LEU A 104 -1.04 10.55 -6.86
N SER A 105 -1.27 11.02 -8.08
CA SER A 105 -0.30 11.80 -8.84
C SER A 105 -0.93 12.98 -9.57
N ASP A 106 -0.08 13.89 -10.02
CA ASP A 106 -0.45 14.91 -10.99
C ASP A 106 -0.87 14.28 -12.32
N LYS A 107 -1.74 14.94 -13.06
CA LYS A 107 -2.25 14.48 -14.36
C LYS A 107 -1.16 14.24 -15.41
N ASN A 108 -0.01 14.88 -15.26
CA ASN A 108 1.07 14.87 -16.26
C ASN A 108 2.12 13.76 -15.99
N VAL A 109 2.01 13.02 -14.89
CA VAL A 109 2.89 11.86 -14.66
C VAL A 109 2.55 10.78 -15.68
N ASN A 110 3.53 10.35 -16.47
CA ASN A 110 3.27 9.34 -17.46
C ASN A 110 3.10 7.96 -16.81
N LEU A 111 2.38 7.09 -17.51
CA LEU A 111 2.05 5.75 -17.02
C LEU A 111 3.30 4.91 -16.71
N GLY A 112 4.36 5.03 -17.50
CA GLY A 112 5.60 4.29 -17.28
C GLY A 112 6.24 4.61 -15.92
N VAL A 113 6.25 5.87 -15.53
CA VAL A 113 6.73 6.32 -14.21
C VAL A 113 5.83 5.77 -13.09
N ILE A 114 4.52 5.83 -13.27
CA ILE A 114 3.55 5.27 -12.31
C ILE A 114 3.81 3.78 -12.11
N LEU A 115 3.93 3.01 -13.18
CA LEU A 115 4.15 1.56 -13.10
C LEU A 115 5.49 1.22 -12.44
N LEU A 116 6.54 1.98 -12.70
CA LEU A 116 7.84 1.81 -12.08
C LEU A 116 7.77 2.07 -10.57
N GLN A 117 7.09 3.12 -10.15
CA GLN A 117 6.91 3.46 -8.73
C GLN A 117 6.03 2.43 -8.02
N LEU A 118 4.97 1.95 -8.67
CA LEU A 118 4.15 0.85 -8.15
C LEU A 118 4.99 -0.39 -7.88
N GLN A 119 5.83 -0.78 -8.83
CA GLN A 119 6.69 -1.95 -8.70
C GLN A 119 7.72 -1.81 -7.56
N LYS A 120 8.38 -0.67 -7.48
CA LYS A 120 9.36 -0.39 -6.42
C LYS A 120 8.70 -0.38 -5.04
N TYR A 121 7.57 0.28 -4.92
CA TYR A 121 6.85 0.36 -3.65
C TYR A 121 6.27 -0.99 -3.23
N ALA A 122 5.73 -1.75 -4.17
CA ALA A 122 5.25 -3.10 -3.93
C ALA A 122 6.34 -4.00 -3.34
N LYS A 123 7.55 -3.94 -3.91
CA LYS A 123 8.70 -4.69 -3.41
C LYS A 123 9.07 -4.26 -1.99
N ALA A 124 9.12 -2.97 -1.71
CA ALA A 124 9.42 -2.44 -0.39
C ALA A 124 8.37 -2.86 0.65
N ILE A 125 7.10 -2.83 0.29
CA ILE A 125 6.00 -3.25 1.17
C ILE A 125 6.06 -4.75 1.45
N ARG A 126 6.32 -5.58 0.48
CA ARG A 126 6.49 -7.03 0.68
C ARG A 126 7.61 -7.33 1.67
N ILE A 127 8.76 -6.69 1.52
CA ILE A 127 9.89 -6.84 2.44
C ILE A 127 9.49 -6.41 3.86
N LYS A 128 8.80 -5.27 4.00
CA LYS A 128 8.33 -4.76 5.29
C LYS A 128 7.36 -5.71 5.98
N ILE A 129 6.42 -6.27 5.24
CA ILE A 129 5.43 -7.23 5.76
C ILE A 129 6.12 -8.53 6.19
N GLU A 130 7.03 -9.07 5.39
CA GLU A 130 7.80 -10.28 5.73
C GLU A 130 8.62 -10.09 7.01
N LYS A 131 9.32 -8.96 7.15
CA LYS A 131 10.08 -8.65 8.38
C LYS A 131 9.17 -8.53 9.60
N SER A 132 8.03 -7.87 9.47
CA SER A 132 7.05 -7.73 10.55
C SER A 132 6.45 -9.08 10.95
N GLY A 133 6.16 -9.94 9.97
CA GLY A 133 5.69 -11.30 10.20
C GLY A 133 6.70 -12.14 10.97
N ASN A 134 7.96 -12.10 10.58
CA ASN A 134 9.04 -12.82 11.26
C ASN A 134 9.27 -12.33 12.69
N ILE A 135 9.20 -11.02 12.93
CA ILE A 135 9.31 -10.44 14.29
C ILE A 135 8.16 -10.92 15.17
N LEU A 136 6.92 -10.92 14.66
CA LEU A 136 5.75 -11.38 15.41
C LEU A 136 5.85 -12.88 15.72
N GLU A 137 6.25 -13.71 14.78
CA GLU A 137 6.47 -15.13 15.03
C GLU A 137 7.52 -15.38 16.11
N ASN A 138 8.63 -14.64 16.08
CA ASN A 138 9.67 -14.75 17.10
C ASN A 138 9.20 -14.29 18.47
N LEU A 139 8.41 -13.22 18.55
CA LEU A 139 7.80 -12.75 19.79
C LEU A 139 6.81 -13.77 20.35
N GLU A 140 5.98 -14.37 19.52
CA GLU A 140 5.03 -15.41 19.93
C GLU A 140 5.76 -16.66 20.45
N LYS A 141 6.82 -17.09 19.79
CA LYS A 141 7.67 -18.18 20.27
C LYS A 141 8.30 -17.87 21.62
N SER A 142 8.84 -16.67 21.79
CA SER A 142 9.45 -16.21 23.04
C SER A 142 8.44 -16.17 24.19
N GLU A 143 7.21 -15.69 23.94
CA GLU A 143 6.12 -15.74 24.93
C GLU A 143 5.75 -17.16 25.30
N HIS A 144 5.66 -18.04 24.33
CA HIS A 144 5.33 -19.45 24.57
C HIS A 144 6.40 -20.13 25.41
N GLU A 145 7.66 -19.95 25.09
CA GLU A 145 8.81 -20.46 25.85
C GLU A 145 8.83 -19.93 27.28
N PHE A 146 8.53 -18.65 27.46
CA PHE A 146 8.45 -18.02 28.75
C PHE A 146 7.31 -18.61 29.60
N LYS A 147 6.13 -18.80 29.03
CA LYS A 147 4.99 -19.45 29.70
C LYS A 147 5.30 -20.90 30.10
N LEU A 148 5.98 -21.65 29.24
CA LEU A 148 6.41 -23.01 29.55
C LEU A 148 7.41 -23.05 30.71
N THR A 149 8.36 -22.13 30.73
CA THR A 149 9.36 -22.01 31.80
C THR A 149 8.69 -21.66 33.13
N LEU A 150 7.76 -20.71 33.14
CA LEU A 150 6.95 -20.37 34.34
C LEU A 150 6.16 -21.57 34.86
N ARG A 151 5.56 -22.33 33.94
CA ARG A 151 4.78 -23.53 34.29
C ARG A 151 5.66 -24.59 34.96
N LYS A 152 6.84 -24.85 34.40
CA LYS A 152 7.83 -25.79 34.97
C LYS A 152 8.32 -25.34 36.36
N LEU A 153 8.56 -24.02 36.52
CA LEU A 153 8.95 -23.44 37.81
C LEU A 153 7.82 -23.62 38.87
N LYS A 154 6.59 -23.36 38.51
CA LYS A 154 5.44 -23.57 39.39
C LYS A 154 5.28 -25.00 39.77
N GLU A 155 5.44 -25.94 38.86
CA GLU A 155 5.38 -27.38 39.11
C GLU A 155 6.51 -27.83 40.06
N SER A 156 7.72 -27.29 39.92
CA SER A 156 8.84 -27.59 40.79
C SER A 156 8.74 -26.96 42.18
N MET A 157 8.01 -25.84 42.30
CA MET A 157 7.77 -25.14 43.58
C MET A 157 6.52 -25.64 44.31
N ASN A 158 5.65 -26.32 43.65
CA ASN A 158 4.40 -26.85 44.19
C ASN A 158 4.63 -28.24 44.77
N ILE A 159 5.41 -28.25 45.74
CA ILE A 159 5.79 -29.46 46.48
C ILE A 159 4.76 -29.76 47.52
#